data_5dc4141f1600540017b682a0b2ee090b
#
_entry.id   5dc4141f1600540017b682a0b2ee090b
#
_cell.length_a   1.000
_cell.length_b   1.000
_cell.length_c   1.000
_cell.angle_alpha   90.00
_cell.angle_beta   90.00
_cell.angle_gamma   90.00
#
_symmetry.space_group_name_H-M   'P 1'
#
loop_
_entity.id
_entity.type
_entity.pdbx_description
1 polymer ?
#
loop_
_entity_poly.entity_id
_entity_poly.type
_entity_poly.pdbx_seq_one_letter_code
_entity_poly.pdbx_strand_id
1 'polypeptide(L)'
;MSQETQGSGPTTTAHIHRTEVDGIRTVHAASSGPVTAGLFFRVGVADETLATTGITHLVEHLALHRHGLSDLHYNGATAATYTLFHATGTPVEVVAYLNGVCAALRDLPLERLETEREILRTEAAGRSRRPGHQLPLWRYGAQGHGLSSYGEHGTWHLTADDVRDWARTRFTRDNAVLWITSDTVPEGLDLTLPAGTPYPLPAPTSALPVTPAYIAGGSGGVVMDGVVRRSTAASLLTEVLSRALFTDLRQKGGYSYTADAHYSPRDNDFATVTAFADALPQKQDAVVGGFVDVVARLRAGSVEQSELDSARTRILKQYDTPDAAAAQLPSYALNLLTGHRDLTEAEHRAELAAVTLDDLREAARELHSTALLQVPGRDAEWAGFTAAPQWSYDTPAVSGTRHRSLEDGSTVLTVGTDAVSLTTPAGHVVIRYDDCAALLVHPDGGRHLTGLDGFQIRVEPTLHKNLTPDRTAVIDAAVPPAAVIRMPPRDPDDIPRPEVRSRVRRTASSRLGALFGRRRG
;
A
#
# COMPACT_ATOMS: atom_id res chain seq x y z
N MET A 1 46.42 -42.37 -26.83
CA MET A 1 46.03 -41.23 -26.00
C MET A 1 44.53 -41.10 -26.07
N SER A 2 43.86 -41.67 -25.06
CA SER A 2 42.39 -41.74 -24.97
C SER A 2 41.90 -40.43 -24.29
N GLN A 3 41.02 -39.70 -24.97
CA GLN A 3 40.29 -38.58 -24.37
C GLN A 3 39.16 -39.14 -23.55
N GLU A 4 39.21 -38.92 -22.23
CA GLU A 4 38.08 -39.10 -21.34
C GLU A 4 37.05 -37.98 -21.57
N THR A 5 35.88 -38.38 -22.05
CA THR A 5 34.66 -37.57 -22.04
C THR A 5 34.19 -37.46 -20.58
N GLN A 6 34.34 -36.30 -20.00
CA GLN A 6 33.66 -35.98 -18.74
C GLN A 6 32.15 -35.94 -19.01
N GLY A 7 31.46 -36.91 -18.44
CA GLY A 7 30.00 -36.95 -18.40
C GLY A 7 29.48 -35.83 -17.52
N SER A 8 28.65 -34.97 -18.08
CA SER A 8 27.79 -34.08 -17.32
C SER A 8 26.82 -34.93 -16.50
N GLY A 9 27.00 -34.91 -15.18
CA GLY A 9 26.06 -35.54 -14.26
C GLY A 9 24.65 -34.93 -14.43
N PRO A 10 23.59 -35.62 -14.07
CA PRO A 10 22.24 -35.15 -14.18
C PRO A 10 22.09 -33.87 -13.34
N THR A 11 21.76 -32.77 -13.96
CA THR A 11 21.34 -31.54 -13.27
C THR A 11 20.06 -31.89 -12.50
N THR A 12 20.18 -32.09 -11.20
CA THR A 12 19.02 -32.32 -10.33
C THR A 12 18.20 -31.03 -10.40
N THR A 13 17.06 -31.07 -11.08
CA THR A 13 16.13 -29.95 -11.11
C THR A 13 15.68 -29.71 -9.68
N ALA A 14 16.05 -28.58 -9.09
CA ALA A 14 15.64 -28.22 -7.74
C ALA A 14 14.12 -28.11 -7.72
N HIS A 15 13.46 -28.89 -6.88
CA HIS A 15 12.01 -28.89 -6.76
C HIS A 15 11.58 -28.15 -5.48
N ILE A 16 10.43 -27.45 -5.57
CA ILE A 16 9.74 -26.93 -4.40
C ILE A 16 8.96 -28.09 -3.77
N HIS A 17 9.27 -28.39 -2.53
CA HIS A 17 8.59 -29.41 -1.73
C HIS A 17 7.48 -28.78 -0.90
N ARG A 18 6.38 -29.50 -0.73
CA ARG A 18 5.25 -29.13 0.13
C ARG A 18 5.16 -30.09 1.30
N THR A 19 4.98 -29.55 2.48
CA THR A 19 4.77 -30.29 3.72
C THR A 19 3.90 -29.46 4.68
N GLU A 20 3.81 -29.92 5.91
CA GLU A 20 3.11 -29.24 7.00
C GLU A 20 3.93 -29.33 8.29
N VAL A 21 4.00 -28.24 9.05
CA VAL A 21 4.63 -28.17 10.37
C VAL A 21 3.60 -27.59 11.34
N ASP A 22 3.23 -28.36 12.36
CA ASP A 22 2.24 -27.98 13.39
C ASP A 22 0.89 -27.47 12.82
N GLY A 23 0.48 -28.02 11.66
CA GLY A 23 -0.73 -27.59 10.96
C GLY A 23 -0.54 -26.35 10.06
N ILE A 24 0.68 -25.83 9.92
CA ILE A 24 0.99 -24.74 9.01
C ILE A 24 1.50 -25.29 7.68
N ARG A 25 0.86 -24.93 6.58
CA ARG A 25 1.31 -25.24 5.22
C ARG A 25 2.73 -24.73 5.03
N THR A 26 3.63 -25.60 4.62
CA THR A 26 5.05 -25.29 4.51
C THR A 26 5.58 -25.65 3.14
N VAL A 27 6.39 -24.77 2.55
CA VAL A 27 7.10 -24.99 1.30
C VAL A 27 8.59 -24.82 1.51
N HIS A 28 9.40 -25.70 0.90
CA HIS A 28 10.85 -25.61 1.03
C HIS A 28 11.56 -26.04 -0.25
N ALA A 29 12.76 -25.56 -0.44
CA ALA A 29 13.68 -25.93 -1.51
C ALA A 29 15.12 -25.71 -1.06
N ALA A 30 16.03 -26.54 -1.56
CA ALA A 30 17.45 -26.39 -1.28
C ALA A 30 18.00 -25.04 -1.79
N SER A 31 18.95 -24.48 -1.03
CA SER A 31 19.74 -23.31 -1.40
C SER A 31 21.20 -23.53 -1.06
N SER A 32 22.10 -22.95 -1.83
CA SER A 32 23.55 -22.99 -1.59
C SER A 32 24.02 -21.98 -0.52
N GLY A 33 23.15 -21.02 -0.14
CA GLY A 33 23.42 -19.97 0.83
C GLY A 33 22.98 -20.30 2.27
N PRO A 34 23.04 -19.34 3.18
CA PRO A 34 22.42 -19.44 4.50
C PRO A 34 20.93 -19.77 4.40
N VAL A 35 20.39 -20.44 5.42
CA VAL A 35 18.96 -20.70 5.47
C VAL A 35 18.20 -19.37 5.61
N THR A 36 17.26 -19.13 4.72
CA THR A 36 16.29 -18.05 4.84
C THR A 36 14.91 -18.65 5.00
N ALA A 37 14.13 -18.15 5.94
CA ALA A 37 12.75 -18.57 6.12
C ALA A 37 11.84 -17.37 6.32
N GLY A 38 10.59 -17.53 5.94
CA GLY A 38 9.56 -16.52 6.17
C GLY A 38 8.21 -17.13 6.48
N LEU A 39 7.58 -16.62 7.53
CA LEU A 39 6.25 -17.01 7.97
C LEU A 39 5.28 -15.88 7.58
N PHE A 40 4.41 -16.16 6.63
CA PHE A 40 3.34 -15.28 6.19
C PHE A 40 2.06 -15.52 6.97
N PHE A 41 1.36 -14.44 7.28
CA PHE A 41 -0.03 -14.47 7.77
C PHE A 41 -0.92 -13.66 6.83
N ARG A 42 -2.13 -14.17 6.50
CA ARG A 42 -3.14 -13.48 5.69
C ARG A 42 -3.88 -12.44 6.55
N VAL A 43 -3.19 -11.43 6.97
CA VAL A 43 -3.69 -10.23 7.65
C VAL A 43 -2.73 -9.08 7.38
N GLY A 44 -3.27 -7.92 7.05
CA GLY A 44 -2.50 -6.71 6.79
C GLY A 44 -3.33 -5.46 7.01
N VAL A 45 -2.80 -4.30 6.58
CA VAL A 45 -3.44 -2.99 6.79
C VAL A 45 -4.85 -2.93 6.19
N ALA A 46 -5.10 -3.63 5.07
CA ALA A 46 -6.40 -3.60 4.39
C ALA A 46 -7.51 -4.34 5.15
N ASP A 47 -7.19 -5.10 6.20
CA ASP A 47 -8.16 -5.76 7.08
C ASP A 47 -8.60 -4.88 8.25
N GLU A 48 -7.97 -3.74 8.44
CA GLU A 48 -8.23 -2.78 9.50
C GLU A 48 -9.37 -1.82 9.13
N THR A 49 -9.78 -0.99 10.08
CA THR A 49 -10.54 0.24 9.82
C THR A 49 -9.62 1.43 9.95
N LEU A 50 -9.98 2.60 9.40
CA LEU A 50 -9.14 3.79 9.55
C LEU A 50 -8.88 4.13 11.03
N ALA A 51 -9.86 3.90 11.90
CA ALA A 51 -9.71 4.14 13.33
C ALA A 51 -8.75 3.15 14.00
N THR A 52 -8.64 1.92 13.50
CA THR A 52 -7.78 0.88 14.09
C THR A 52 -6.47 0.68 13.34
N THR A 53 -6.16 1.54 12.34
CA THR A 53 -4.91 1.44 11.58
C THR A 53 -3.69 1.38 12.49
N GLY A 54 -2.79 0.42 12.18
CA GLY A 54 -1.60 0.14 12.96
C GLY A 54 -1.74 -1.00 13.97
N ILE A 55 -2.94 -1.60 14.14
CA ILE A 55 -3.12 -2.73 15.05
C ILE A 55 -2.29 -3.95 14.62
N THR A 56 -2.24 -4.24 13.32
CA THR A 56 -1.45 -5.34 12.76
C THR A 56 0.04 -5.09 12.95
N HIS A 57 0.48 -3.87 12.73
CA HIS A 57 1.88 -3.44 12.91
C HIS A 57 2.31 -3.48 14.40
N LEU A 58 1.40 -3.13 15.33
CA LEU A 58 1.64 -3.31 16.76
C LEU A 58 1.83 -4.78 17.14
N VAL A 59 1.02 -5.68 16.58
CA VAL A 59 1.21 -7.13 16.80
C VAL A 59 2.56 -7.59 16.25
N GLU A 60 2.96 -7.11 15.07
CA GLU A 60 4.27 -7.40 14.49
C GLU A 60 5.41 -6.98 15.42
N HIS A 61 5.42 -5.72 15.88
CA HIS A 61 6.43 -5.20 16.80
C HIS A 61 6.49 -5.99 18.12
N LEU A 62 5.33 -6.25 18.73
CA LEU A 62 5.25 -7.04 19.97
C LEU A 62 5.77 -8.46 19.77
N ALA A 63 5.49 -9.08 18.62
CA ALA A 63 5.99 -10.43 18.32
C ALA A 63 7.52 -10.47 18.12
N LEU A 64 8.12 -9.38 17.63
CA LEU A 64 9.56 -9.27 17.40
C LEU A 64 10.34 -8.86 18.64
N HIS A 65 9.71 -8.23 19.62
CA HIS A 65 10.39 -7.62 20.78
C HIS A 65 11.34 -8.57 21.53
N ARG A 66 10.99 -9.86 21.66
CA ARG A 66 11.80 -10.82 22.43
C ARG A 66 13.10 -11.26 21.75
N HIS A 67 13.30 -10.89 20.48
CA HIS A 67 14.48 -11.34 19.72
C HIS A 67 15.75 -10.53 19.97
N GLY A 68 15.68 -9.34 20.56
CA GLY A 68 16.83 -8.54 20.99
C GLY A 68 17.81 -8.22 19.85
N LEU A 69 18.94 -7.59 20.20
CA LEU A 69 20.07 -7.39 19.27
C LEU A 69 20.81 -8.73 19.11
N SER A 70 20.72 -9.32 17.92
CA SER A 70 21.45 -10.54 17.53
C SER A 70 22.18 -10.29 16.21
N ASP A 71 23.20 -11.10 15.90
CA ASP A 71 23.87 -11.07 14.59
C ASP A 71 22.99 -11.66 13.47
N LEU A 72 21.79 -12.13 13.79
CA LEU A 72 20.80 -12.65 12.88
C LEU A 72 20.14 -11.53 12.08
N HIS A 73 20.13 -11.65 10.76
CA HIS A 73 19.32 -10.79 9.91
C HIS A 73 17.86 -11.21 9.96
N TYR A 74 17.08 -10.55 10.80
CA TYR A 74 15.63 -10.77 10.91
C TYR A 74 14.86 -9.47 10.74
N ASN A 75 13.60 -9.58 10.31
CA ASN A 75 12.68 -8.45 10.22
C ASN A 75 11.23 -8.95 10.21
N GLY A 76 10.31 -8.03 10.45
CA GLY A 76 8.90 -8.14 10.13
C GLY A 76 8.49 -7.14 9.06
N ALA A 77 7.35 -7.35 8.48
CA ALA A 77 6.75 -6.41 7.54
C ALA A 77 5.23 -6.57 7.49
N THR A 78 4.51 -5.51 7.78
CA THR A 78 3.06 -5.44 7.60
C THR A 78 2.75 -4.78 6.26
N ALA A 79 2.26 -5.59 5.30
CA ALA A 79 1.83 -5.16 3.98
C ALA A 79 0.32 -4.87 3.94
N ALA A 80 -0.22 -4.55 2.76
CA ALA A 80 -1.65 -4.31 2.61
C ALA A 80 -2.50 -5.54 2.98
N THR A 81 -2.10 -6.74 2.54
CA THR A 81 -2.92 -7.96 2.68
C THR A 81 -2.27 -9.10 3.44
N TYR A 82 -1.03 -8.93 3.87
CA TYR A 82 -0.31 -9.94 4.64
C TYR A 82 0.68 -9.30 5.63
N THR A 83 1.06 -10.08 6.64
CA THR A 83 2.18 -9.82 7.54
C THR A 83 3.22 -10.92 7.34
N LEU A 84 4.50 -10.54 7.29
CA LEU A 84 5.64 -11.45 7.09
C LEU A 84 6.62 -11.31 8.25
N PHE A 85 7.02 -12.42 8.82
CA PHE A 85 8.20 -12.52 9.70
C PHE A 85 9.26 -13.32 8.96
N HIS A 86 10.48 -12.81 8.82
CA HIS A 86 11.55 -13.51 8.11
C HIS A 86 12.90 -13.37 8.79
N ALA A 87 13.73 -14.38 8.60
CA ALA A 87 15.10 -14.41 9.09
C ALA A 87 16.04 -15.14 8.12
N THR A 88 17.31 -14.75 8.13
CA THR A 88 18.40 -15.41 7.41
C THR A 88 19.55 -15.70 8.38
N GLY A 89 20.00 -16.95 8.45
CA GLY A 89 21.07 -17.38 9.35
C GLY A 89 21.37 -18.86 9.26
N THR A 90 21.94 -19.42 10.32
CA THR A 90 22.08 -20.87 10.47
C THR A 90 20.73 -21.53 10.70
N PRO A 91 20.56 -22.84 10.43
CA PRO A 91 19.30 -23.53 10.73
C PRO A 91 18.85 -23.35 12.18
N VAL A 92 19.77 -23.40 13.15
CA VAL A 92 19.46 -23.24 14.58
C VAL A 92 18.93 -21.84 14.90
N GLU A 93 19.52 -20.79 14.32
CA GLU A 93 19.08 -19.41 14.52
C GLU A 93 17.71 -19.17 13.91
N VAL A 94 17.46 -19.67 12.70
CA VAL A 94 16.17 -19.53 12.01
C VAL A 94 15.07 -20.27 12.77
N VAL A 95 15.35 -21.48 13.28
CA VAL A 95 14.43 -22.24 14.13
C VAL A 95 14.12 -21.46 15.41
N ALA A 96 15.14 -20.97 16.11
CA ALA A 96 14.95 -20.19 17.34
C ALA A 96 14.11 -18.91 17.10
N TYR A 97 14.34 -18.23 15.97
CA TYR A 97 13.57 -17.06 15.58
C TYR A 97 12.09 -17.39 15.35
N LEU A 98 11.79 -18.37 14.51
CA LEU A 98 10.39 -18.73 14.18
C LEU A 98 9.64 -19.24 15.42
N ASN A 99 10.28 -20.06 16.26
CA ASN A 99 9.72 -20.53 17.52
C ASN A 99 9.41 -19.35 18.45
N GLY A 100 10.33 -18.38 18.55
CA GLY A 100 10.14 -17.18 19.35
C GLY A 100 8.99 -16.30 18.86
N VAL A 101 8.86 -16.10 17.55
CA VAL A 101 7.71 -15.37 16.93
C VAL A 101 6.40 -16.08 17.27
N CYS A 102 6.30 -17.39 17.06
CA CYS A 102 5.09 -18.14 17.36
C CYS A 102 4.76 -18.14 18.86
N ALA A 103 5.77 -18.26 19.73
CA ALA A 103 5.57 -18.16 21.17
C ALA A 103 5.06 -16.77 21.59
N ALA A 104 5.61 -15.70 21.00
CA ALA A 104 5.18 -14.33 21.28
C ALA A 104 3.76 -14.05 20.75
N LEU A 105 3.38 -14.59 19.59
CA LEU A 105 2.03 -14.46 19.05
C LEU A 105 0.97 -15.17 19.90
N ARG A 106 1.34 -16.28 20.60
CA ARG A 106 0.47 -16.97 21.56
C ARG A 106 0.26 -16.17 22.85
N ASP A 107 1.29 -15.43 23.27
CA ASP A 107 1.30 -14.65 24.50
C ASP A 107 2.09 -13.34 24.28
N LEU A 108 1.37 -12.34 23.73
CA LEU A 108 1.97 -11.06 23.39
C LEU A 108 2.50 -10.34 24.64
N PRO A 109 3.69 -9.73 24.59
CA PRO A 109 4.27 -8.93 25.67
C PRO A 109 3.56 -7.57 25.79
N LEU A 110 2.29 -7.58 26.20
CA LEU A 110 1.42 -6.39 26.23
C LEU A 110 1.86 -5.32 27.22
N GLU A 111 2.72 -5.65 28.18
CA GLU A 111 3.40 -4.68 29.04
C GLU A 111 4.27 -3.69 28.24
N ARG A 112 4.62 -4.03 27.02
CA ARG A 112 5.39 -3.19 26.09
C ARG A 112 4.53 -2.29 25.20
N LEU A 113 3.22 -2.48 25.21
CA LEU A 113 2.30 -1.84 24.26
C LEU A 113 2.51 -0.34 24.12
N GLU A 114 2.66 0.40 25.22
CA GLU A 114 2.85 1.85 25.15
C GLU A 114 4.20 2.23 24.52
N THR A 115 5.26 1.49 24.83
CA THR A 115 6.57 1.70 24.20
C THR A 115 6.52 1.46 22.69
N GLU A 116 5.88 0.37 22.26
CA GLU A 116 5.78 0.04 20.83
C GLU A 116 4.91 1.06 20.08
N ARG A 117 3.85 1.60 20.70
CA ARG A 117 3.08 2.71 20.14
C ARG A 117 3.94 3.95 19.89
N GLU A 118 4.80 4.33 20.85
CA GLU A 118 5.70 5.48 20.71
C GLU A 118 6.72 5.25 19.60
N ILE A 119 7.25 4.04 19.47
CA ILE A 119 8.14 3.64 18.38
C ILE A 119 7.43 3.80 17.04
N LEU A 120 6.22 3.26 16.86
CA LEU A 120 5.46 3.38 15.62
C LEU A 120 5.14 4.83 15.26
N ARG A 121 4.77 5.68 16.24
CA ARG A 121 4.54 7.12 16.00
C ARG A 121 5.83 7.81 15.54
N THR A 122 6.97 7.43 16.10
CA THR A 122 8.28 7.97 15.70
C THR A 122 8.66 7.52 14.30
N GLU A 123 8.48 6.25 13.96
CA GLU A 123 8.68 5.73 12.62
C GLU A 123 7.78 6.43 11.59
N ALA A 124 6.49 6.57 11.92
CA ALA A 124 5.54 7.26 11.04
C ALA A 124 5.94 8.72 10.77
N ALA A 125 6.51 9.40 11.78
CA ALA A 125 7.02 10.77 11.64
C ALA A 125 8.30 10.83 10.77
N GLY A 126 9.15 9.81 10.84
CA GLY A 126 10.40 9.71 10.07
C GLY A 126 10.24 9.14 8.66
N ARG A 127 9.14 8.49 8.35
CA ARG A 127 8.90 7.89 7.02
C ARG A 127 8.77 8.97 5.96
N SER A 128 9.74 9.03 5.03
CA SER A 128 9.56 9.81 3.82
C SER A 128 8.44 9.18 2.98
N ARG A 129 7.50 9.99 2.56
CA ARG A 129 6.41 9.53 1.69
C ARG A 129 6.97 9.13 0.34
N ARG A 130 6.88 7.85 0.01
CA ARG A 130 7.29 7.34 -1.30
C ARG A 130 6.43 7.99 -2.40
N PRO A 131 6.99 8.19 -3.61
CA PRO A 131 6.18 8.57 -4.77
C PRO A 131 4.98 7.62 -4.92
N GLY A 132 3.80 8.16 -5.23
CA GLY A 132 2.59 7.36 -5.41
C GLY A 132 1.90 6.86 -4.13
N HIS A 133 2.41 7.18 -2.94
CA HIS A 133 1.81 6.72 -1.69
C HIS A 133 0.35 7.18 -1.51
N GLN A 134 -0.09 8.19 -2.24
CA GLN A 134 -1.48 8.67 -2.22
C GLN A 134 -2.41 7.94 -3.20
N LEU A 135 -1.86 7.19 -4.16
CA LEU A 135 -2.68 6.51 -5.16
C LEU A 135 -3.72 5.54 -4.56
N PRO A 136 -3.38 4.72 -3.54
CA PRO A 136 -4.37 3.86 -2.90
C PRO A 136 -5.54 4.63 -2.27
N LEU A 137 -5.28 5.77 -1.60
CA LEU A 137 -6.32 6.65 -1.06
C LEU A 137 -7.31 7.11 -2.15
N TRP A 138 -6.78 7.63 -3.25
CA TRP A 138 -7.62 8.13 -4.35
C TRP A 138 -8.40 7.01 -5.03
N ARG A 139 -7.79 5.81 -5.16
CA ARG A 139 -8.42 4.67 -5.79
C ARG A 139 -9.48 4.01 -4.93
N TYR A 140 -9.20 3.80 -3.64
CA TYR A 140 -9.98 2.95 -2.74
C TYR A 140 -10.68 3.69 -1.60
N GLY A 141 -10.35 4.97 -1.36
CA GLY A 141 -10.87 5.74 -0.24
C GLY A 141 -10.17 5.44 1.08
N ALA A 142 -10.86 5.69 2.20
CA ALA A 142 -10.36 5.49 3.56
C ALA A 142 -10.74 4.12 4.14
N GLN A 143 -10.60 3.09 3.34
CA GLN A 143 -10.98 1.71 3.69
C GLN A 143 -10.20 0.70 2.85
N GLY A 144 -10.08 -0.54 3.35
CA GLY A 144 -9.44 -1.63 2.64
C GLY A 144 -8.03 -1.25 2.14
N HIS A 145 -7.76 -1.50 0.88
CA HIS A 145 -6.46 -1.20 0.27
C HIS A 145 -6.05 0.29 0.34
N GLY A 146 -7.00 1.21 0.49
CA GLY A 146 -6.73 2.64 0.63
C GLY A 146 -6.06 3.02 1.93
N LEU A 147 -6.19 2.20 2.98
CA LEU A 147 -5.65 2.47 4.32
C LEU A 147 -4.12 2.57 4.34
N SER A 148 -3.43 1.93 3.38
CA SER A 148 -1.97 2.05 3.24
C SER A 148 -1.46 3.47 2.98
N SER A 149 -2.35 4.40 2.61
CA SER A 149 -2.03 5.82 2.41
C SER A 149 -2.19 6.67 3.67
N TYR A 150 -2.75 6.12 4.74
CA TYR A 150 -3.03 6.85 5.98
C TYR A 150 -1.98 6.59 7.07
N GLY A 151 -2.01 7.42 8.11
CA GLY A 151 -1.26 7.19 9.33
C GLY A 151 -1.92 6.13 10.21
N GLU A 152 -1.19 5.65 11.19
CA GLU A 152 -1.60 4.60 12.12
C GLU A 152 -2.38 5.21 13.29
N HIS A 153 -3.65 5.57 13.04
CA HIS A 153 -4.51 6.25 14.02
C HIS A 153 -4.81 5.40 15.26
N GLY A 154 -4.86 4.07 15.13
CA GLY A 154 -5.08 3.16 16.23
C GLY A 154 -4.03 3.27 17.34
N THR A 155 -2.80 3.69 17.02
CA THR A 155 -1.73 3.88 18.01
C THR A 155 -2.09 4.87 19.12
N TRP A 156 -3.13 5.69 18.94
CA TRP A 156 -3.58 6.67 19.94
C TRP A 156 -4.55 6.10 20.96
N HIS A 157 -5.27 5.01 20.68
CA HIS A 157 -6.37 4.59 21.55
C HIS A 157 -6.55 3.07 21.70
N LEU A 158 -5.93 2.24 20.87
CA LEU A 158 -6.08 0.78 20.96
C LEU A 158 -5.70 0.27 22.34
N THR A 159 -6.52 -0.60 22.89
CA THR A 159 -6.26 -1.22 24.19
C THR A 159 -5.45 -2.50 24.07
N ALA A 160 -4.91 -3.00 25.17
CA ALA A 160 -4.23 -4.31 25.21
C ALA A 160 -5.18 -5.44 24.80
N ASP A 161 -6.47 -5.33 25.12
CA ASP A 161 -7.48 -6.32 24.74
C ASP A 161 -7.76 -6.30 23.25
N ASP A 162 -7.84 -5.12 22.61
CA ASP A 162 -8.00 -5.00 21.18
C ASP A 162 -6.85 -5.69 20.43
N VAL A 163 -5.60 -5.44 20.85
CA VAL A 163 -4.41 -6.01 20.22
C VAL A 163 -4.34 -7.53 20.44
N ARG A 164 -4.69 -8.01 21.65
CA ARG A 164 -4.74 -9.44 21.96
C ARG A 164 -5.80 -10.15 21.13
N ASP A 165 -7.01 -9.61 21.04
CA ASP A 165 -8.12 -10.20 20.27
C ASP A 165 -7.82 -10.19 18.76
N TRP A 166 -7.17 -9.14 18.26
CA TRP A 166 -6.70 -9.10 16.89
C TRP A 166 -5.69 -10.22 16.61
N ALA A 167 -4.67 -10.35 17.44
CA ALA A 167 -3.66 -11.39 17.28
C ALA A 167 -4.28 -12.80 17.34
N ARG A 168 -5.10 -13.06 18.35
CA ARG A 168 -5.75 -14.36 18.58
C ARG A 168 -6.64 -14.80 17.42
N THR A 169 -7.27 -13.86 16.72
CA THR A 169 -8.21 -14.16 15.64
C THR A 169 -7.58 -14.17 14.25
N ARG A 170 -6.45 -13.48 14.06
CA ARG A 170 -5.82 -13.29 12.75
C ARG A 170 -4.51 -14.09 12.57
N PHE A 171 -3.70 -14.18 13.62
CA PHE A 171 -2.41 -14.87 13.59
C PHE A 171 -2.59 -16.34 14.02
N THR A 172 -3.31 -17.09 13.20
CA THR A 172 -3.64 -18.50 13.43
C THR A 172 -2.93 -19.40 12.43
N ARG A 173 -2.76 -20.72 12.76
CA ARG A 173 -2.08 -21.68 11.89
C ARG A 173 -2.76 -21.80 10.52
N ASP A 174 -4.09 -21.78 10.48
CA ASP A 174 -4.86 -21.93 9.24
C ASP A 174 -4.79 -20.69 8.33
N ASN A 175 -4.36 -19.58 8.90
CA ASN A 175 -4.15 -18.30 8.21
C ASN A 175 -2.68 -18.03 7.87
N ALA A 176 -1.81 -19.07 7.98
CA ALA A 176 -0.38 -18.95 7.81
C ALA A 176 0.18 -19.84 6.69
N VAL A 177 1.33 -19.44 6.14
CA VAL A 177 2.18 -20.25 5.25
C VAL A 177 3.63 -19.98 5.59
N LEU A 178 4.41 -21.05 5.79
CA LEU A 178 5.85 -21.01 5.99
C LEU A 178 6.59 -21.33 4.68
N TRP A 179 7.69 -20.65 4.42
CA TRP A 179 8.66 -21.02 3.39
C TRP A 179 10.08 -21.05 3.97
N ILE A 180 10.92 -22.01 3.51
CA ILE A 180 12.29 -22.19 4.02
C ILE A 180 13.22 -22.60 2.87
N THR A 181 14.38 -21.91 2.75
CA THR A 181 15.42 -22.25 1.78
C THR A 181 16.33 -23.37 2.33
N SER A 182 15.80 -24.57 2.48
CA SER A 182 16.50 -25.75 2.96
C SER A 182 16.02 -26.99 2.22
N ASP A 183 16.90 -27.98 2.06
CA ASP A 183 16.56 -29.26 1.43
C ASP A 183 15.51 -30.04 2.25
N THR A 184 15.61 -29.95 3.55
CA THR A 184 14.64 -30.51 4.49
C THR A 184 14.19 -29.46 5.49
N VAL A 185 13.00 -29.64 6.06
CA VAL A 185 12.55 -28.79 7.16
C VAL A 185 13.47 -29.00 8.36
N PRO A 186 14.10 -27.94 8.93
CA PRO A 186 14.98 -28.06 10.09
C PRO A 186 14.25 -28.66 11.28
N GLU A 187 14.94 -29.52 12.03
CA GLU A 187 14.42 -30.08 13.28
C GLU A 187 14.27 -29.04 14.38
N GLY A 188 13.32 -29.25 15.29
CA GLY A 188 13.10 -28.37 16.47
C GLY A 188 12.20 -27.19 16.23
N LEU A 189 11.53 -27.09 15.08
CA LEU A 189 10.46 -26.10 14.88
C LEU A 189 9.29 -26.40 15.82
N ASP A 190 8.84 -25.35 16.55
CA ASP A 190 7.58 -25.28 17.32
C ASP A 190 6.79 -24.09 16.81
N LEU A 191 5.97 -24.32 15.79
CA LEU A 191 5.10 -23.32 15.18
C LEU A 191 3.68 -23.41 15.72
N THR A 192 3.48 -24.04 16.87
CA THR A 192 2.16 -24.20 17.48
C THR A 192 1.46 -22.85 17.59
N LEU A 193 0.33 -22.70 16.91
CA LEU A 193 -0.54 -21.53 16.93
C LEU A 193 -2.01 -21.98 17.13
N PRO A 194 -2.89 -21.11 17.61
CA PRO A 194 -4.32 -21.41 17.67
C PRO A 194 -4.87 -21.83 16.30
N ALA A 195 -5.80 -22.77 16.32
CA ALA A 195 -6.61 -23.04 15.12
C ALA A 195 -7.47 -21.83 14.78
N GLY A 196 -7.74 -21.63 13.51
CA GLY A 196 -8.60 -20.54 13.01
C GLY A 196 -9.28 -20.92 11.72
N THR A 197 -9.77 -19.92 11.02
CA THR A 197 -10.25 -20.06 9.64
C THR A 197 -9.39 -19.18 8.75
N PRO A 198 -9.09 -19.61 7.51
CA PRO A 198 -8.42 -18.73 6.55
C PRO A 198 -9.21 -17.44 6.37
N TYR A 199 -8.56 -16.31 6.52
CA TYR A 199 -9.19 -15.01 6.31
C TYR A 199 -9.32 -14.74 4.82
N PRO A 200 -10.49 -14.34 4.31
CA PRO A 200 -10.63 -13.95 2.93
C PRO A 200 -9.81 -12.66 2.67
N LEU A 201 -9.38 -12.49 1.43
CA LEU A 201 -8.81 -11.22 1.00
C LEU A 201 -9.90 -10.13 1.07
N PRO A 202 -9.56 -8.92 1.56
CA PRO A 202 -10.54 -7.83 1.59
C PRO A 202 -10.95 -7.46 0.16
N ALA A 203 -12.27 -7.35 -0.06
CA ALA A 203 -12.80 -6.91 -1.34
C ALA A 203 -12.33 -5.47 -1.63
N PRO A 204 -11.83 -5.19 -2.85
CA PRO A 204 -11.43 -3.83 -3.19
C PRO A 204 -12.65 -2.91 -3.28
N THR A 205 -12.54 -1.74 -2.68
CA THR A 205 -13.50 -0.63 -2.82
C THR A 205 -13.15 0.23 -4.03
N SER A 206 -13.98 1.22 -4.37
CA SER A 206 -13.67 2.21 -5.40
C SER A 206 -14.12 3.60 -4.93
N ALA A 207 -13.18 4.54 -4.97
CA ALA A 207 -13.43 5.96 -4.74
C ALA A 207 -13.34 6.79 -6.03
N LEU A 208 -12.97 6.15 -7.16
CA LEU A 208 -12.89 6.79 -8.46
C LEU A 208 -14.14 6.45 -9.29
N PRO A 209 -14.97 7.43 -9.64
CA PRO A 209 -16.16 7.19 -10.48
C PRO A 209 -15.80 6.86 -11.93
N VAL A 210 -14.65 7.34 -12.42
CA VAL A 210 -14.19 7.16 -13.81
C VAL A 210 -12.69 6.86 -13.80
N THR A 211 -12.26 5.94 -14.67
CA THR A 211 -10.87 5.66 -15.02
C THR A 211 -10.72 5.55 -16.55
N PRO A 212 -9.60 5.90 -17.14
CA PRO A 212 -8.35 6.37 -16.51
C PRO A 212 -8.51 7.76 -15.87
N ALA A 213 -7.94 7.94 -14.68
CA ALA A 213 -8.01 9.18 -13.94
C ALA A 213 -6.62 9.75 -13.66
N TYR A 214 -6.56 11.07 -13.34
CA TYR A 214 -5.33 11.67 -12.84
C TYR A 214 -5.55 12.52 -11.61
N ILE A 215 -4.50 12.66 -10.81
CA ILE A 215 -4.40 13.60 -9.70
C ILE A 215 -3.22 14.54 -9.94
N ALA A 216 -3.45 15.84 -9.72
CA ALA A 216 -2.40 16.84 -9.75
C ALA A 216 -1.80 16.98 -8.35
N GLY A 217 -0.50 16.76 -8.20
CA GLY A 217 0.17 16.87 -6.91
C GLY A 217 1.42 15.99 -6.82
N GLY A 218 1.97 15.91 -5.61
CA GLY A 218 3.23 15.21 -5.37
C GLY A 218 4.44 16.06 -5.72
N SER A 219 5.60 15.65 -5.24
CA SER A 219 6.89 16.27 -5.53
C SER A 219 7.82 15.26 -6.17
N GLY A 220 8.44 15.66 -7.27
CA GLY A 220 9.61 14.96 -7.79
C GLY A 220 9.36 13.83 -8.78
N GLY A 221 8.17 13.67 -9.40
CA GLY A 221 8.02 12.68 -10.45
C GLY A 221 6.60 12.39 -10.89
N VAL A 222 6.50 11.51 -11.89
CA VAL A 222 5.25 10.96 -12.39
C VAL A 222 5.10 9.54 -11.86
N VAL A 223 3.92 9.21 -11.35
CA VAL A 223 3.59 7.85 -10.93
C VAL A 223 2.26 7.45 -11.54
N MET A 224 2.18 6.24 -12.04
CA MET A 224 0.92 5.64 -12.50
C MET A 224 0.76 4.27 -11.84
N ASP A 225 -0.41 3.99 -11.34
CA ASP A 225 -0.81 2.62 -11.07
C ASP A 225 -2.00 2.22 -11.95
N GLY A 226 -2.13 0.93 -12.21
CA GLY A 226 -3.30 0.36 -12.85
C GLY A 226 -3.50 -1.07 -12.37
N VAL A 227 -4.75 -1.51 -12.36
CA VAL A 227 -5.14 -2.85 -11.92
C VAL A 227 -5.38 -3.70 -13.14
N VAL A 228 -4.73 -4.85 -13.20
CA VAL A 228 -4.80 -5.83 -14.30
C VAL A 228 -5.11 -7.21 -13.76
N ARG A 229 -5.68 -8.09 -14.60
CA ARG A 229 -5.78 -9.52 -14.26
C ARG A 229 -4.40 -10.12 -14.09
N ARG A 230 -4.25 -10.96 -13.08
CA ARG A 230 -3.00 -11.70 -12.86
C ARG A 230 -2.77 -12.65 -14.04
N SER A 231 -1.70 -12.41 -14.78
CA SER A 231 -1.33 -13.22 -15.95
C SER A 231 0.15 -13.07 -16.28
N THR A 232 0.69 -14.05 -16.99
CA THR A 232 2.04 -14.01 -17.56
C THR A 232 2.19 -12.86 -18.57
N ALA A 233 1.13 -12.53 -19.33
CA ALA A 233 1.12 -11.38 -20.23
C ALA A 233 1.25 -10.04 -19.49
N ALA A 234 0.55 -9.86 -18.36
CA ALA A 234 0.66 -8.65 -17.55
C ALA A 234 2.04 -8.50 -16.90
N SER A 235 2.65 -9.61 -16.46
CA SER A 235 4.03 -9.62 -15.96
C SER A 235 5.03 -9.22 -17.04
N LEU A 236 4.93 -9.82 -18.26
CA LEU A 236 5.76 -9.46 -19.41
C LEU A 236 5.56 -8.01 -19.86
N LEU A 237 4.30 -7.53 -19.88
CA LEU A 237 4.02 -6.12 -20.16
C LEU A 237 4.74 -5.20 -19.17
N THR A 238 4.77 -5.55 -17.89
CA THR A 238 5.45 -4.74 -16.87
C THR A 238 6.96 -4.65 -17.14
N GLU A 239 7.60 -5.75 -17.54
CA GLU A 239 9.00 -5.76 -17.94
C GLU A 239 9.26 -4.90 -19.20
N VAL A 240 8.37 -4.97 -20.20
CA VAL A 240 8.44 -4.12 -21.39
C VAL A 240 8.26 -2.66 -21.04
N LEU A 241 7.28 -2.33 -20.18
CA LEU A 241 7.02 -0.97 -19.72
C LEU A 241 8.21 -0.39 -18.95
N SER A 242 8.76 -1.15 -17.99
CA SER A 242 9.94 -0.75 -17.21
C SER A 242 11.10 -0.40 -18.15
N ARG A 243 11.39 -1.28 -19.12
CA ARG A 243 12.48 -1.07 -20.07
C ARG A 243 12.24 0.12 -21.00
N ALA A 244 11.00 0.29 -21.46
CA ALA A 244 10.62 1.41 -22.33
C ALA A 244 10.79 2.76 -21.59
N LEU A 245 10.30 2.86 -20.36
CA LEU A 245 10.48 4.04 -19.52
C LEU A 245 11.95 4.34 -19.26
N PHE A 246 12.73 3.34 -18.89
CA PHE A 246 14.17 3.50 -18.68
C PHE A 246 14.88 3.98 -19.95
N THR A 247 14.58 3.38 -21.11
CA THR A 247 15.21 3.72 -22.37
C THR A 247 14.84 5.12 -22.83
N ASP A 248 13.57 5.46 -22.83
CA ASP A 248 13.07 6.70 -23.42
C ASP A 248 13.30 7.91 -22.47
N LEU A 249 13.09 7.75 -21.16
CA LEU A 249 13.21 8.87 -20.22
C LEU A 249 14.64 9.04 -19.67
N ARG A 250 15.36 7.95 -19.41
CA ARG A 250 16.71 8.01 -18.85
C ARG A 250 17.79 8.01 -19.94
N GLN A 251 17.81 7.00 -20.81
CA GLN A 251 18.93 6.85 -21.76
C GLN A 251 18.88 7.86 -22.92
N LYS A 252 17.73 7.97 -23.59
CA LYS A 252 17.57 8.88 -24.74
C LYS A 252 17.28 10.31 -24.30
N GLY A 253 16.32 10.48 -23.37
CA GLY A 253 15.86 11.80 -22.95
C GLY A 253 16.75 12.48 -21.93
N GLY A 254 17.43 11.73 -21.07
CA GLY A 254 18.18 12.28 -19.94
C GLY A 254 17.30 13.13 -19.00
N TYR A 255 16.00 12.79 -18.93
CA TYR A 255 15.01 13.55 -18.15
C TYR A 255 14.85 13.02 -16.73
N SER A 256 15.08 11.71 -16.53
CA SER A 256 14.85 10.99 -15.29
C SER A 256 16.13 10.24 -14.89
N TYR A 257 16.37 10.12 -13.58
CA TYR A 257 17.41 9.24 -13.03
C TYR A 257 16.85 7.84 -12.76
N THR A 258 15.65 7.76 -12.24
CA THR A 258 14.94 6.51 -11.95
C THR A 258 13.65 6.46 -12.77
N ALA A 259 13.55 5.47 -13.66
CA ALA A 259 12.34 5.17 -14.41
C ALA A 259 12.17 3.64 -14.42
N ASP A 260 11.07 3.15 -13.87
CA ASP A 260 10.85 1.72 -13.63
C ASP A 260 9.35 1.38 -13.55
N ALA A 261 9.03 0.09 -13.63
CA ALA A 261 7.69 -0.43 -13.40
C ALA A 261 7.75 -1.74 -12.61
N HIS A 262 6.78 -1.94 -11.73
CA HIS A 262 6.68 -3.09 -10.84
C HIS A 262 5.32 -3.76 -10.94
N TYR A 263 5.32 -5.08 -10.95
CA TYR A 263 4.13 -5.92 -10.87
C TYR A 263 3.97 -6.45 -9.45
N SER A 264 2.84 -6.17 -8.81
CA SER A 264 2.55 -6.63 -7.46
C SER A 264 1.20 -7.31 -7.40
N PRO A 265 1.11 -8.58 -6.98
CA PRO A 265 -0.17 -9.21 -6.70
C PRO A 265 -0.97 -8.38 -5.69
N ARG A 266 -2.24 -8.04 -6.01
CA ARG A 266 -3.16 -7.37 -5.10
C ARG A 266 -4.02 -8.38 -4.36
N ASP A 267 -4.57 -9.34 -5.10
CA ASP A 267 -5.44 -10.39 -4.60
C ASP A 267 -5.26 -11.68 -5.43
N ASN A 268 -6.23 -12.60 -5.35
CA ASN A 268 -6.20 -13.85 -6.10
C ASN A 268 -6.21 -13.62 -7.63
N ASP A 269 -7.03 -12.69 -8.10
CA ASP A 269 -7.36 -12.53 -9.53
C ASP A 269 -6.67 -11.33 -10.17
N PHE A 270 -6.27 -10.34 -9.37
CA PHE A 270 -5.73 -9.08 -9.87
C PHE A 270 -4.35 -8.74 -9.30
N ALA A 271 -3.62 -7.97 -10.08
CA ALA A 271 -2.35 -7.36 -9.71
C ALA A 271 -2.40 -5.85 -9.96
N THR A 272 -1.56 -5.12 -9.24
CA THR A 272 -1.28 -3.71 -9.50
C THR A 272 0.04 -3.60 -10.25
N VAL A 273 0.02 -2.93 -11.38
CA VAL A 273 1.22 -2.48 -12.10
C VAL A 273 1.46 -1.03 -11.73
N THR A 274 2.58 -0.76 -11.08
CA THR A 274 2.98 0.62 -10.71
C THR A 274 4.19 1.01 -11.53
N ALA A 275 4.10 2.13 -12.25
CA ALA A 275 5.18 2.73 -13.01
C ALA A 275 5.56 4.09 -12.41
N PHE A 276 6.85 4.40 -12.41
CA PHE A 276 7.39 5.62 -11.81
C PHE A 276 8.52 6.19 -12.67
N ALA A 277 8.58 7.53 -12.76
CA ALA A 277 9.73 8.26 -13.25
C ALA A 277 9.96 9.52 -12.40
N ASP A 278 11.16 9.68 -11.84
CA ASP A 278 11.53 10.90 -11.13
C ASP A 278 11.78 12.05 -12.10
N ALA A 279 11.64 13.28 -11.63
CA ALA A 279 11.89 14.46 -12.43
C ALA A 279 12.46 15.60 -11.61
N LEU A 280 13.49 16.25 -12.13
CA LEU A 280 13.90 17.55 -11.63
C LEU A 280 12.84 18.60 -11.94
N PRO A 281 12.63 19.64 -11.11
CA PRO A 281 11.59 20.63 -11.29
C PRO A 281 11.56 21.25 -12.71
N GLN A 282 12.73 21.49 -13.30
CA GLN A 282 12.85 22.08 -14.64
C GLN A 282 12.60 21.09 -15.80
N LYS A 283 12.49 19.78 -15.51
CA LYS A 283 12.29 18.71 -16.50
C LYS A 283 10.92 18.02 -16.40
N GLN A 284 10.08 18.44 -15.48
CA GLN A 284 8.79 17.77 -15.18
C GLN A 284 7.90 17.63 -16.43
N ASP A 285 7.79 18.67 -17.26
CA ASP A 285 6.96 18.61 -18.48
C ASP A 285 7.47 17.55 -19.47
N ALA A 286 8.79 17.46 -19.64
CA ALA A 286 9.40 16.47 -20.52
C ALA A 286 9.20 15.04 -19.98
N VAL A 287 9.30 14.85 -18.66
CA VAL A 287 9.05 13.53 -18.04
C VAL A 287 7.58 13.15 -18.15
N VAL A 288 6.64 14.06 -17.87
CA VAL A 288 5.20 13.81 -18.02
C VAL A 288 4.88 13.42 -19.47
N GLY A 289 5.32 14.22 -20.44
CA GLY A 289 5.10 13.95 -21.86
C GLY A 289 5.67 12.60 -22.28
N GLY A 290 6.95 12.36 -22.03
CA GLY A 290 7.60 11.10 -22.39
C GLY A 290 7.02 9.86 -21.68
N PHE A 291 6.58 10.00 -20.41
CA PHE A 291 5.91 8.92 -19.70
C PHE A 291 4.57 8.54 -20.36
N VAL A 292 3.75 9.55 -20.65
CA VAL A 292 2.47 9.36 -21.33
C VAL A 292 2.66 8.78 -22.74
N ASP A 293 3.68 9.25 -23.48
CA ASP A 293 3.99 8.72 -24.81
C ASP A 293 4.34 7.22 -24.77
N VAL A 294 5.13 6.78 -23.78
CA VAL A 294 5.43 5.35 -23.59
C VAL A 294 4.15 4.56 -23.30
N VAL A 295 3.31 5.01 -22.38
CA VAL A 295 2.03 4.33 -22.05
C VAL A 295 1.11 4.28 -23.27
N ALA A 296 0.98 5.38 -24.03
CA ALA A 296 0.16 5.45 -25.24
C ALA A 296 0.68 4.52 -26.35
N ARG A 297 2.00 4.44 -26.54
CA ARG A 297 2.65 3.53 -27.49
C ARG A 297 2.31 2.08 -27.18
N LEU A 298 2.44 1.66 -25.91
CA LEU A 298 2.13 0.29 -25.50
C LEU A 298 0.64 -0.04 -25.67
N ARG A 299 -0.24 0.88 -25.27
CA ARG A 299 -1.70 0.74 -25.46
C ARG A 299 -2.09 0.60 -26.93
N ALA A 300 -1.43 1.32 -27.83
CA ALA A 300 -1.64 1.21 -29.28
C ALA A 300 -1.13 -0.11 -29.84
N GLY A 301 -0.33 -0.88 -29.08
CA GLY A 301 0.27 -2.14 -29.50
C GLY A 301 1.53 -1.96 -30.34
N SER A 302 2.16 -0.79 -30.27
CA SER A 302 3.46 -0.54 -30.90
C SER A 302 4.58 -1.13 -30.05
N VAL A 303 4.59 -2.45 -29.92
CA VAL A 303 5.63 -3.27 -29.27
C VAL A 303 6.26 -4.15 -30.33
N GLU A 304 7.59 -4.16 -30.38
CA GLU A 304 8.31 -5.01 -31.30
C GLU A 304 8.51 -6.42 -30.74
N GLN A 305 8.60 -7.44 -31.62
CA GLN A 305 8.85 -8.81 -31.19
C GLN A 305 10.15 -8.91 -30.36
N SER A 306 11.16 -8.13 -30.70
CA SER A 306 12.43 -8.05 -29.98
C SER A 306 12.29 -7.56 -28.53
N GLU A 307 11.32 -6.67 -28.24
CA GLU A 307 11.04 -6.18 -26.88
C GLU A 307 10.41 -7.31 -26.05
N LEU A 308 9.43 -8.03 -26.62
CA LEU A 308 8.81 -9.19 -25.98
C LEU A 308 9.83 -10.31 -25.72
N ASP A 309 10.65 -10.64 -26.69
CA ASP A 309 11.67 -11.70 -26.57
C ASP A 309 12.74 -11.34 -25.53
N SER A 310 13.09 -10.07 -25.43
CA SER A 310 14.00 -9.56 -24.41
C SER A 310 13.40 -9.65 -23.01
N ALA A 311 12.10 -9.33 -22.84
CA ALA A 311 11.38 -9.47 -21.57
C ALA A 311 11.28 -10.95 -21.15
N ARG A 312 10.93 -11.84 -22.07
CA ARG A 312 10.94 -13.30 -21.84
C ARG A 312 12.30 -13.80 -21.36
N THR A 313 13.36 -13.43 -22.08
CA THR A 313 14.73 -13.83 -21.73
C THR A 313 15.10 -13.38 -20.32
N ARG A 314 14.67 -12.18 -19.94
CA ARG A 314 14.95 -11.64 -18.59
C ARG A 314 14.25 -12.44 -17.50
N ILE A 315 12.96 -12.76 -17.67
CA ILE A 315 12.21 -13.59 -16.73
C ILE A 315 12.80 -15.01 -16.70
N LEU A 316 13.11 -15.60 -17.85
CA LEU A 316 13.66 -16.96 -17.91
C LEU A 316 15.03 -17.11 -17.23
N LYS A 317 15.84 -16.06 -17.21
CA LYS A 317 17.15 -16.08 -16.53
C LYS A 317 17.05 -16.33 -15.02
N GLN A 318 15.91 -16.06 -14.37
CA GLN A 318 15.72 -16.39 -12.95
C GLN A 318 15.75 -17.91 -12.70
N TYR A 319 15.44 -18.72 -13.72
CA TYR A 319 15.47 -20.18 -13.63
C TYR A 319 16.85 -20.78 -13.94
N ASP A 320 17.79 -19.98 -14.44
CA ASP A 320 19.12 -20.43 -14.82
C ASP A 320 20.13 -20.36 -13.64
N THR A 321 19.66 -20.10 -12.43
CA THR A 321 20.49 -20.04 -11.22
C THR A 321 20.38 -21.33 -10.42
N PRO A 322 21.44 -21.76 -9.70
CA PRO A 322 21.40 -22.96 -8.86
C PRO A 322 20.28 -22.94 -7.82
N ASP A 323 19.97 -21.75 -7.30
CA ASP A 323 18.99 -21.55 -6.24
C ASP A 323 17.62 -21.07 -6.75
N ALA A 324 17.31 -21.31 -8.04
CA ALA A 324 16.09 -20.81 -8.69
C ALA A 324 14.81 -21.21 -7.94
N ALA A 325 14.70 -22.45 -7.48
CA ALA A 325 13.53 -22.90 -6.72
C ALA A 325 13.43 -22.18 -5.35
N ALA A 326 14.53 -22.03 -4.64
CA ALA A 326 14.57 -21.30 -3.37
C ALA A 326 14.18 -19.82 -3.54
N ALA A 327 14.64 -19.18 -4.63
CA ALA A 327 14.29 -17.78 -4.94
C ALA A 327 12.78 -17.58 -5.20
N GLN A 328 12.06 -18.60 -5.62
CA GLN A 328 10.62 -18.55 -5.89
C GLN A 328 9.75 -18.81 -4.66
N LEU A 329 10.30 -19.35 -3.56
CA LEU A 329 9.54 -19.73 -2.37
C LEU A 329 8.66 -18.61 -1.80
N PRO A 330 9.11 -17.35 -1.67
CA PRO A 330 8.25 -16.26 -1.17
C PRO A 330 7.00 -16.04 -2.02
N SER A 331 7.15 -16.01 -3.35
CA SER A 331 6.03 -15.84 -4.27
C SER A 331 5.09 -17.05 -4.25
N TYR A 332 5.65 -18.25 -4.19
CA TYR A 332 4.90 -19.49 -4.09
C TYR A 332 4.09 -19.56 -2.78
N ALA A 333 4.71 -19.23 -1.66
CA ALA A 333 4.04 -19.16 -0.36
C ALA A 333 2.92 -18.12 -0.34
N LEU A 334 3.15 -16.95 -0.98
CA LEU A 334 2.12 -15.91 -1.09
C LEU A 334 0.94 -16.38 -1.97
N ASN A 335 1.19 -17.12 -3.05
CA ASN A 335 0.13 -17.72 -3.86
C ASN A 335 -0.71 -18.72 -3.05
N LEU A 336 -0.05 -19.60 -2.29
CA LEU A 336 -0.73 -20.52 -1.37
C LEU A 336 -1.57 -19.78 -0.33
N LEU A 337 -1.05 -18.67 0.20
CA LEU A 337 -1.73 -17.86 1.20
C LEU A 337 -3.00 -17.20 0.63
N THR A 338 -2.93 -16.72 -0.61
CA THR A 338 -4.01 -15.97 -1.26
C THR A 338 -4.94 -16.86 -2.10
N GLY A 339 -4.62 -18.14 -2.27
CA GLY A 339 -5.42 -19.07 -3.09
C GLY A 339 -5.20 -18.92 -4.60
N HIS A 340 -4.13 -18.22 -5.01
CA HIS A 340 -3.76 -18.17 -6.42
C HIS A 340 -3.09 -19.47 -6.86
N ARG A 341 -3.25 -19.81 -8.13
CA ARG A 341 -2.60 -21.01 -8.69
C ARG A 341 -1.08 -20.86 -8.71
N ASP A 342 -0.39 -21.94 -8.41
CA ASP A 342 1.04 -22.04 -8.60
C ASP A 342 1.34 -22.70 -9.94
N LEU A 343 2.37 -22.20 -10.62
CA LEU A 343 2.90 -22.76 -11.84
C LEU A 343 4.21 -23.51 -11.55
N THR A 344 4.35 -24.71 -12.07
CA THR A 344 5.67 -25.33 -12.17
C THR A 344 6.54 -24.51 -13.14
N GLU A 345 7.86 -24.67 -13.04
CA GLU A 345 8.77 -24.02 -13.98
C GLU A 345 8.43 -24.34 -15.43
N ALA A 346 8.10 -25.62 -15.73
CA ALA A 346 7.73 -26.05 -17.06
C ALA A 346 6.46 -25.34 -17.58
N GLU A 347 5.44 -25.22 -16.74
CA GLU A 347 4.21 -24.50 -17.07
C GLU A 347 4.47 -23.01 -17.26
N HIS A 348 5.26 -22.37 -16.41
CA HIS A 348 5.60 -20.95 -16.56
C HIS A 348 6.43 -20.69 -17.82
N ARG A 349 7.39 -21.55 -18.14
CA ARG A 349 8.15 -21.48 -19.41
C ARG A 349 7.21 -21.63 -20.61
N ALA A 350 6.25 -22.55 -20.56
CA ALA A 350 5.25 -22.73 -21.61
C ALA A 350 4.34 -21.52 -21.77
N GLU A 351 3.85 -20.95 -20.67
CA GLU A 351 3.05 -19.72 -20.71
C GLU A 351 3.84 -18.54 -21.26
N LEU A 352 5.08 -18.32 -20.78
CA LEU A 352 5.96 -17.28 -21.31
C LEU A 352 6.16 -17.41 -22.83
N ALA A 353 6.34 -18.63 -23.33
CA ALA A 353 6.50 -18.88 -24.77
C ALA A 353 5.20 -18.62 -25.56
N ALA A 354 4.05 -18.87 -24.97
CA ALA A 354 2.74 -18.74 -25.61
C ALA A 354 2.25 -17.28 -25.75
N VAL A 355 2.71 -16.36 -24.87
CA VAL A 355 2.27 -14.94 -24.91
C VAL A 355 2.62 -14.31 -26.27
N THR A 356 1.67 -13.64 -26.87
CA THR A 356 1.80 -12.93 -28.15
C THR A 356 1.87 -11.41 -27.98
N LEU A 357 2.15 -10.69 -29.06
CA LEU A 357 2.07 -9.22 -29.06
C LEU A 357 0.62 -8.72 -28.86
N ASP A 358 -0.37 -9.48 -29.28
CA ASP A 358 -1.77 -9.14 -29.07
C ASP A 358 -2.17 -9.29 -27.59
N ASP A 359 -1.65 -10.29 -26.87
CA ASP A 359 -1.84 -10.45 -25.43
C ASP A 359 -1.22 -9.28 -24.65
N LEU A 360 -0.03 -8.81 -25.06
CA LEU A 360 0.59 -7.61 -24.46
C LEU A 360 -0.24 -6.35 -24.73
N ARG A 361 -0.81 -6.23 -25.94
CA ARG A 361 -1.68 -5.10 -26.30
C ARG A 361 -2.96 -5.10 -25.45
N GLU A 362 -3.56 -6.27 -25.25
CA GLU A 362 -4.74 -6.42 -24.40
C GLU A 362 -4.43 -6.06 -22.96
N ALA A 363 -3.36 -6.58 -22.38
CA ALA A 363 -2.91 -6.23 -21.03
C ALA A 363 -2.59 -4.73 -20.89
N ALA A 364 -2.01 -4.09 -21.91
CA ALA A 364 -1.73 -2.65 -21.90
C ALA A 364 -3.02 -1.81 -21.96
N ARG A 365 -4.05 -2.27 -22.68
CA ARG A 365 -5.37 -1.62 -22.68
C ARG A 365 -6.08 -1.77 -21.34
N GLU A 366 -6.00 -2.96 -20.75
CA GLU A 366 -6.54 -3.21 -19.40
C GLU A 366 -5.84 -2.30 -18.36
N LEU A 367 -4.50 -2.26 -18.35
CA LEU A 367 -3.71 -1.39 -17.51
C LEU A 367 -4.13 0.08 -17.63
N HIS A 368 -4.24 0.57 -18.87
CA HIS A 368 -4.63 1.95 -19.13
C HIS A 368 -6.08 2.22 -18.71
N SER A 369 -7.01 1.29 -18.96
CA SER A 369 -8.44 1.48 -18.65
C SER A 369 -8.70 1.66 -17.16
N THR A 370 -7.82 1.11 -16.30
CA THR A 370 -7.89 1.21 -14.84
C THR A 370 -6.89 2.20 -14.26
N ALA A 371 -6.13 2.92 -15.10
CA ALA A 371 -5.00 3.73 -14.67
C ALA A 371 -5.41 4.91 -13.78
N LEU A 372 -4.60 5.16 -12.76
CA LEU A 372 -4.57 6.39 -11.97
C LEU A 372 -3.18 7.00 -12.06
N LEU A 373 -3.09 8.18 -12.63
CA LEU A 373 -1.85 8.90 -12.89
C LEU A 373 -1.67 10.06 -11.92
N GLN A 374 -0.55 10.12 -11.23
CA GLN A 374 -0.14 11.28 -10.43
C GLN A 374 0.88 12.10 -11.22
N VAL A 375 0.57 13.39 -11.43
CA VAL A 375 1.43 14.34 -12.14
C VAL A 375 1.80 15.54 -11.28
N PRO A 376 3.04 16.05 -11.37
CA PRO A 376 3.51 17.15 -10.52
C PRO A 376 2.88 18.49 -10.93
N GLY A 377 1.75 18.88 -10.29
CA GLY A 377 1.13 20.19 -10.45
C GLY A 377 0.62 20.54 -11.85
N ARG A 378 0.34 19.52 -12.67
CA ARG A 378 -0.13 19.64 -14.07
C ARG A 378 -1.50 19.01 -14.23
N ASP A 379 -2.16 19.27 -15.37
CA ASP A 379 -3.30 18.48 -15.80
C ASP A 379 -2.84 17.41 -16.82
N ALA A 380 -3.64 16.35 -16.96
CA ALA A 380 -3.39 15.26 -17.89
C ALA A 380 -4.63 14.95 -18.78
N GLU A 381 -5.58 15.85 -18.88
CA GLU A 381 -6.79 15.69 -19.73
C GLU A 381 -6.40 15.53 -21.20
N TRP A 382 -5.38 16.25 -21.65
CA TRP A 382 -4.82 16.16 -23.00
C TRP A 382 -4.34 14.75 -23.38
N ALA A 383 -4.01 13.91 -22.37
CA ALA A 383 -3.57 12.54 -22.55
C ALA A 383 -4.72 11.51 -22.42
N GLY A 384 -5.96 12.00 -22.28
CA GLY A 384 -7.16 11.18 -22.15
C GLY A 384 -7.44 10.66 -20.73
N PHE A 385 -6.83 11.27 -19.71
CA PHE A 385 -7.15 11.01 -18.31
C PHE A 385 -8.20 11.99 -17.83
N THR A 386 -9.12 11.53 -16.98
CA THR A 386 -10.12 12.40 -16.35
C THR A 386 -9.60 12.87 -14.99
N ALA A 387 -9.80 14.14 -14.65
CA ALA A 387 -9.43 14.62 -13.32
C ALA A 387 -10.18 13.84 -12.23
N ALA A 388 -9.45 13.31 -11.25
CA ALA A 388 -10.07 12.67 -10.10
C ALA A 388 -10.90 13.69 -9.31
N PRO A 389 -12.06 13.30 -8.76
CA PRO A 389 -12.96 14.24 -8.09
C PRO A 389 -12.29 14.87 -6.88
N GLN A 390 -12.40 16.18 -6.77
CA GLN A 390 -11.93 16.97 -5.61
C GLN A 390 -13.07 17.38 -4.67
N TRP A 391 -14.29 17.02 -5.03
CA TRP A 391 -15.53 17.38 -4.36
C TRP A 391 -16.45 16.16 -4.31
N SER A 392 -17.38 16.16 -3.34
CA SER A 392 -18.40 15.10 -3.27
C SER A 392 -19.30 15.12 -4.49
N TYR A 393 -19.53 13.94 -5.07
CA TYR A 393 -20.37 13.75 -6.26
C TYR A 393 -21.80 13.43 -5.84
N ASP A 394 -22.78 14.07 -6.52
CA ASP A 394 -24.23 13.80 -6.39
C ASP A 394 -24.77 13.67 -4.94
N THR A 395 -24.11 14.37 -4.01
CA THR A 395 -24.49 14.33 -2.60
C THR A 395 -25.43 15.49 -2.29
N PRO A 396 -26.61 15.22 -1.68
CA PRO A 396 -27.57 16.27 -1.31
C PRO A 396 -26.94 17.29 -0.37
N ALA A 397 -27.37 18.55 -0.49
CA ALA A 397 -26.95 19.63 0.41
C ALA A 397 -27.33 19.28 1.87
N VAL A 398 -26.39 19.50 2.78
CA VAL A 398 -26.60 19.28 4.21
C VAL A 398 -27.46 20.41 4.80
N SER A 399 -28.54 20.02 5.47
CA SER A 399 -29.34 20.93 6.27
C SER A 399 -28.79 21.03 7.69
N GLY A 400 -28.52 22.23 8.18
CA GLY A 400 -27.92 22.37 9.51
C GLY A 400 -27.50 23.80 9.85
N THR A 401 -26.75 23.94 10.93
CA THR A 401 -26.21 25.23 11.38
C THR A 401 -25.01 25.61 10.53
N ARG A 402 -25.05 26.81 9.97
CA ARG A 402 -24.02 27.32 9.06
C ARG A 402 -23.01 28.19 9.81
N HIS A 403 -21.73 27.90 9.59
CA HIS A 403 -20.59 28.63 10.18
C HIS A 403 -19.70 29.14 9.06
N ARG A 404 -19.60 30.47 8.90
CA ARG A 404 -18.74 31.08 7.88
C ARG A 404 -17.27 31.01 8.31
N SER A 405 -16.39 30.76 7.36
CA SER A 405 -14.94 30.85 7.58
C SER A 405 -14.54 32.27 7.97
N LEU A 406 -13.64 32.35 8.94
CA LEU A 406 -13.02 33.61 9.38
C LEU A 406 -11.86 34.04 8.45
N GLU A 407 -11.38 33.14 7.60
CA GLU A 407 -10.25 33.41 6.69
C GLU A 407 -10.71 34.13 5.39
N ASP A 408 -11.77 33.62 4.75
CA ASP A 408 -12.20 34.13 3.44
C ASP A 408 -13.68 34.55 3.38
N GLY A 409 -14.48 34.19 4.37
CA GLY A 409 -15.92 34.52 4.45
C GLY A 409 -16.81 33.87 3.38
N SER A 410 -16.22 33.25 2.34
CA SER A 410 -16.91 32.55 1.25
C SER A 410 -17.08 31.06 1.50
N THR A 411 -16.17 30.45 2.27
CA THR A 411 -16.25 29.07 2.72
C THR A 411 -17.24 28.94 3.88
N VAL A 412 -18.13 27.97 3.80
CA VAL A 412 -19.18 27.72 4.78
C VAL A 412 -19.13 26.27 5.25
N LEU A 413 -18.90 26.09 6.54
CA LEU A 413 -19.10 24.81 7.21
C LEU A 413 -20.57 24.71 7.62
N THR A 414 -21.23 23.59 7.29
CA THR A 414 -22.59 23.28 7.76
C THR A 414 -22.54 22.03 8.63
N VAL A 415 -22.98 22.16 9.88
CA VAL A 415 -23.11 21.02 10.80
C VAL A 415 -24.59 20.64 10.86
N GLY A 416 -24.91 19.48 10.32
CA GLY A 416 -26.25 18.91 10.30
C GLY A 416 -26.45 17.83 11.38
N THR A 417 -27.59 17.17 11.34
CA THR A 417 -27.95 16.07 12.24
C THR A 417 -27.36 14.71 11.80
N ASP A 418 -27.11 14.55 10.50
CA ASP A 418 -26.71 13.29 9.85
C ASP A 418 -25.42 13.43 9.02
N ALA A 419 -24.93 14.66 8.83
CA ALA A 419 -23.75 14.92 8.04
C ALA A 419 -23.13 16.29 8.38
N VAL A 420 -21.88 16.45 8.00
CA VAL A 420 -21.19 17.74 7.94
C VAL A 420 -20.80 18.04 6.51
N SER A 421 -20.85 19.32 6.10
CA SER A 421 -20.36 19.75 4.78
C SER A 421 -19.50 21.00 4.85
N LEU A 422 -18.51 21.06 3.96
CA LEU A 422 -17.69 22.22 3.71
C LEU A 422 -17.95 22.70 2.28
N THR A 423 -18.61 23.85 2.14
CA THR A 423 -18.94 24.44 0.84
C THR A 423 -17.99 25.60 0.54
N THR A 424 -17.40 25.60 -0.65
CA THR A 424 -16.54 26.65 -1.19
C THR A 424 -17.12 27.16 -2.51
N PRO A 425 -16.62 28.26 -3.09
CA PRO A 425 -17.01 28.69 -4.44
C PRO A 425 -16.71 27.68 -5.55
N ALA A 426 -15.76 26.74 -5.32
CA ALA A 426 -15.34 25.76 -6.31
C ALA A 426 -16.14 24.44 -6.24
N GLY A 427 -16.74 24.13 -5.09
CA GLY A 427 -17.48 22.90 -4.87
C GLY A 427 -17.73 22.65 -3.39
N HIS A 428 -18.24 21.46 -3.06
CA HIS A 428 -18.51 21.08 -1.68
C HIS A 428 -18.04 19.67 -1.38
N VAL A 429 -17.62 19.47 -0.13
CA VAL A 429 -17.35 18.15 0.45
C VAL A 429 -18.43 17.86 1.48
N VAL A 430 -18.98 16.66 1.47
CA VAL A 430 -19.96 16.17 2.44
C VAL A 430 -19.46 14.89 3.06
N ILE A 431 -19.52 14.79 4.38
CA ILE A 431 -19.27 13.54 5.10
C ILE A 431 -20.52 13.22 5.90
N ARG A 432 -21.18 12.12 5.56
CA ARG A 432 -22.28 11.56 6.37
C ARG A 432 -21.65 10.90 7.59
N TYR A 433 -22.31 11.01 8.73
CA TYR A 433 -21.74 10.46 9.95
C TYR A 433 -21.66 8.92 9.92
N ASP A 434 -22.60 8.24 9.26
CA ASP A 434 -22.58 6.79 9.07
C ASP A 434 -21.45 6.32 8.11
N ASP A 435 -21.01 7.20 7.21
CA ASP A 435 -19.91 6.96 6.27
C ASP A 435 -18.57 7.56 6.77
N CYS A 436 -18.49 7.96 8.04
CA CYS A 436 -17.27 8.48 8.63
C CYS A 436 -16.31 7.33 8.97
N ALA A 437 -15.19 7.25 8.25
CA ALA A 437 -14.16 6.25 8.48
C ALA A 437 -13.38 6.51 9.78
N ALA A 438 -13.13 7.80 10.10
CA ALA A 438 -12.52 8.22 11.36
C ALA A 438 -12.89 9.66 11.72
N LEU A 439 -13.13 9.89 13.01
CA LEU A 439 -13.32 11.19 13.64
C LEU A 439 -12.25 11.42 14.71
N LEU A 440 -11.29 12.30 14.44
CA LEU A 440 -10.33 12.74 15.47
C LEU A 440 -10.95 13.83 16.33
N VAL A 441 -11.04 13.58 17.65
CA VAL A 441 -11.67 14.45 18.63
C VAL A 441 -10.59 15.11 19.48
N HIS A 442 -10.35 16.41 19.31
CA HIS A 442 -9.39 17.18 20.08
C HIS A 442 -10.06 17.87 21.29
N PRO A 443 -9.38 17.94 22.47
CA PRO A 443 -9.92 18.56 23.66
C PRO A 443 -10.27 20.04 23.52
N ASP A 444 -9.60 20.77 22.60
CA ASP A 444 -9.85 22.19 22.28
C ASP A 444 -11.12 22.43 21.44
N GLY A 445 -11.86 21.38 21.11
CA GLY A 445 -13.07 21.43 20.31
C GLY A 445 -12.86 21.19 18.82
N GLY A 446 -11.62 21.06 18.33
CA GLY A 446 -11.32 20.70 16.95
C GLY A 446 -11.78 19.28 16.62
N ARG A 447 -12.31 19.09 15.41
CA ARG A 447 -12.72 17.77 14.86
C ARG A 447 -12.16 17.60 13.48
N HIS A 448 -11.65 16.42 13.20
CA HIS A 448 -11.17 16.09 11.86
C HIS A 448 -11.88 14.81 11.41
N LEU A 449 -12.77 14.94 10.44
CA LEU A 449 -13.52 13.84 9.86
C LEU A 449 -12.87 13.38 8.58
N THR A 450 -12.83 12.07 8.38
CA THR A 450 -12.47 11.44 7.11
C THR A 450 -13.63 10.53 6.69
N GLY A 451 -14.20 10.76 5.50
CA GLY A 451 -15.23 9.90 4.93
C GLY A 451 -14.65 8.62 4.34
N LEU A 452 -15.47 7.59 4.15
CA LEU A 452 -15.08 6.34 3.49
C LEU A 452 -14.56 6.55 2.06
N ASP A 453 -15.00 7.63 1.39
CA ASP A 453 -14.52 8.08 0.08
C ASP A 453 -13.14 8.74 0.12
N GLY A 454 -12.58 8.98 1.31
CA GLY A 454 -11.29 9.62 1.53
C GLY A 454 -11.32 11.13 1.64
N PHE A 455 -12.46 11.79 1.41
CA PHE A 455 -12.59 13.21 1.65
C PHE A 455 -12.49 13.56 3.13
N GLN A 456 -11.97 14.75 3.41
CA GLN A 456 -11.71 15.20 4.77
C GLN A 456 -12.34 16.57 5.04
N ILE A 457 -12.92 16.73 6.22
CA ILE A 457 -13.42 18.02 6.72
C ILE A 457 -12.81 18.31 8.09
N ARG A 458 -12.18 19.48 8.20
CA ARG A 458 -11.72 20.00 9.48
C ARG A 458 -12.75 20.96 10.04
N VAL A 459 -13.25 20.67 11.23
CA VAL A 459 -14.21 21.44 11.99
C VAL A 459 -13.47 22.10 13.13
N GLU A 460 -13.02 23.35 12.92
CA GLU A 460 -12.18 24.08 13.87
C GLU A 460 -12.93 25.30 14.44
N PRO A 461 -13.19 25.34 15.76
CA PRO A 461 -13.85 26.50 16.39
C PRO A 461 -13.11 27.81 16.14
N THR A 462 -11.80 27.77 16.05
CA THR A 462 -10.94 28.94 15.80
C THR A 462 -11.04 29.49 14.39
N LEU A 463 -11.47 28.70 13.40
CA LEU A 463 -11.56 29.07 12.00
C LEU A 463 -12.97 29.43 11.53
N HIS A 464 -14.00 29.18 12.34
CA HIS A 464 -15.38 29.35 11.92
C HIS A 464 -16.18 30.23 12.88
N LYS A 465 -16.93 31.16 12.33
CA LYS A 465 -17.74 32.10 13.09
C LYS A 465 -18.85 31.37 13.87
N ASN A 466 -18.97 31.67 15.17
CA ASN A 466 -19.98 31.11 16.07
C ASN A 466 -19.96 29.56 16.19
N LEU A 467 -18.85 28.94 15.87
CA LEU A 467 -18.61 27.53 16.15
C LEU A 467 -17.95 27.43 17.55
N THR A 468 -18.62 26.76 18.46
CA THR A 468 -18.12 26.55 19.84
C THR A 468 -17.83 25.06 20.08
N PRO A 469 -16.98 24.71 21.07
CA PRO A 469 -16.73 23.30 21.40
C PRO A 469 -18.00 22.50 21.69
N ASP A 470 -19.01 23.09 22.34
CA ASP A 470 -20.30 22.42 22.61
C ASP A 470 -21.05 22.07 21.31
N ARG A 471 -20.90 22.90 20.28
CA ARG A 471 -21.52 22.64 18.96
C ARG A 471 -20.79 21.58 18.18
N THR A 472 -19.49 21.40 18.39
CA THR A 472 -18.74 20.30 17.78
C THR A 472 -19.01 18.96 18.46
N ALA A 473 -19.35 18.96 19.76
CA ALA A 473 -19.69 17.74 20.51
C ALA A 473 -20.91 16.99 19.96
N VAL A 474 -21.80 17.68 19.22
CA VAL A 474 -22.95 17.05 18.54
C VAL A 474 -22.46 16.04 17.47
N ILE A 475 -21.33 16.33 16.83
CA ILE A 475 -20.71 15.44 15.86
C ILE A 475 -20.27 14.13 16.52
N ASP A 476 -19.67 14.24 17.73
CA ASP A 476 -19.15 13.09 18.47
C ASP A 476 -20.25 12.07 18.82
N ALA A 477 -21.46 12.56 19.08
CA ALA A 477 -22.61 11.73 19.42
C ALA A 477 -23.28 11.09 18.19
N ALA A 478 -23.07 11.68 17.01
CA ALA A 478 -23.71 11.24 15.78
C ALA A 478 -22.84 10.27 14.96
N VAL A 479 -21.49 10.36 15.06
CA VAL A 479 -20.58 9.44 14.40
C VAL A 479 -20.54 8.10 15.15
N PRO A 480 -20.52 6.95 14.43
CA PRO A 480 -20.42 5.63 15.05
C PRO A 480 -19.22 5.56 16.03
N PRO A 481 -19.42 5.06 17.27
CA PRO A 481 -18.37 5.05 18.31
C PRO A 481 -17.06 4.36 17.86
N ALA A 482 -17.14 3.35 16.99
CA ALA A 482 -15.97 2.64 16.45
C ALA A 482 -15.08 3.51 15.54
N ALA A 483 -15.60 4.62 15.02
CA ALA A 483 -14.83 5.57 14.21
C ALA A 483 -14.27 6.75 15.03
N VAL A 484 -14.62 6.88 16.32
CA VAL A 484 -14.23 8.02 17.17
C VAL A 484 -12.88 7.77 17.83
N ILE A 485 -11.92 8.65 17.58
CA ILE A 485 -10.57 8.62 18.14
C ILE A 485 -10.36 9.85 19.01
N ARG A 486 -10.18 9.64 20.31
CA ARG A 486 -9.87 10.74 21.25
C ARG A 486 -8.38 11.04 21.19
N MET A 487 -8.06 12.24 20.75
CA MET A 487 -6.68 12.70 20.60
C MET A 487 -6.16 13.37 21.87
N PRO A 488 -4.84 13.35 22.13
CA PRO A 488 -4.24 14.15 23.19
C PRO A 488 -4.39 15.66 22.90
N PRO A 489 -4.19 16.52 23.89
CA PRO A 489 -4.12 17.97 23.69
C PRO A 489 -3.09 18.32 22.61
N ARG A 490 -3.47 19.22 21.69
CA ARG A 490 -2.55 19.79 20.70
C ARG A 490 -1.65 20.84 21.35
N ASP A 491 -0.44 21.00 20.80
CA ASP A 491 0.35 22.19 21.11
C ASP A 491 -0.47 23.44 20.73
N PRO A 492 -0.49 24.49 21.54
CA PRO A 492 -1.19 25.74 21.21
C PRO A 492 -0.79 26.35 19.86
N ASP A 493 0.42 26.10 19.38
CA ASP A 493 0.90 26.57 18.08
C ASP A 493 0.41 25.69 16.92
N ASP A 494 -0.01 24.45 17.16
CA ASP A 494 -0.63 23.55 16.20
C ASP A 494 -2.14 23.78 16.03
N ILE A 495 -2.78 24.55 16.92
CA ILE A 495 -4.20 24.88 16.81
C ILE A 495 -4.35 25.90 15.68
N PRO A 496 -5.10 25.57 14.59
CA PRO A 496 -5.24 26.47 13.45
C PRO A 496 -5.84 27.82 13.86
N ARG A 497 -5.28 28.90 13.32
CA ARG A 497 -5.76 30.28 13.53
C ARG A 497 -5.97 30.94 12.18
N PRO A 498 -6.95 31.86 12.06
CA PRO A 498 -7.18 32.59 10.82
C PRO A 498 -5.92 33.37 10.41
N GLU A 499 -5.46 33.18 9.16
CA GLU A 499 -4.41 34.04 8.61
C GLU A 499 -4.96 35.46 8.46
N VAL A 500 -4.41 36.43 9.17
CA VAL A 500 -4.71 37.87 8.97
C VAL A 500 -4.12 38.25 7.62
N ARG A 501 -4.93 38.22 6.55
CA ARG A 501 -4.51 38.69 5.23
C ARG A 501 -4.31 40.18 5.27
N SER A 502 -3.06 40.64 5.34
CA SER A 502 -2.71 41.99 4.90
C SER A 502 -3.15 42.13 3.43
N ARG A 503 -3.88 43.22 3.11
CA ARG A 503 -4.34 43.53 1.76
C ARG A 503 -3.15 43.84 0.84
N VAL A 504 -2.37 42.84 0.45
CA VAL A 504 -1.36 42.97 -0.59
C VAL A 504 -1.85 42.23 -1.84
N ARG A 505 -1.76 42.93 -2.97
CA ARG A 505 -2.23 42.56 -4.32
C ARG A 505 -1.93 41.09 -4.67
N ARG A 506 -3.00 40.41 -5.08
CA ARG A 506 -2.93 39.02 -5.62
C ARG A 506 -2.21 39.02 -6.96
N THR A 507 -1.05 38.41 -7.02
CA THR A 507 -0.58 37.75 -8.24
C THR A 507 -1.05 36.30 -8.17
N ALA A 508 -1.68 35.85 -9.24
CA ALA A 508 -2.26 34.51 -9.35
C ALA A 508 -1.15 33.47 -9.31
N SER A 509 -1.06 32.67 -8.23
CA SER A 509 -0.33 31.42 -8.24
C SER A 509 -0.96 30.45 -7.24
N SER A 510 -1.41 29.33 -7.77
CA SER A 510 -1.70 28.00 -7.17
C SER A 510 -2.36 27.96 -5.79
N ARG A 511 -3.70 27.80 -5.80
CA ARG A 511 -4.53 27.57 -4.60
C ARG A 511 -4.69 26.09 -4.20
N LEU A 512 -3.88 25.20 -4.69
CA LEU A 512 -3.98 23.76 -4.40
C LEU A 512 -3.25 23.29 -3.12
N GLY A 513 -2.56 24.17 -2.41
CA GLY A 513 -1.78 23.82 -1.22
C GLY A 513 -2.49 23.83 0.12
N ALA A 514 -3.74 24.29 0.19
CA ALA A 514 -4.39 24.57 1.48
C ALA A 514 -5.23 23.41 2.06
N LEU A 515 -5.51 22.36 1.28
CA LEU A 515 -6.24 21.19 1.77
C LEU A 515 -5.34 20.11 2.38
N PHE A 516 -4.05 20.14 2.07
CA PHE A 516 -3.07 19.20 2.60
C PHE A 516 -2.03 19.99 3.40
N GLY A 517 -2.15 19.96 4.74
CA GLY A 517 -1.32 20.71 5.66
C GLY A 517 0.18 20.60 5.33
N ARG A 518 0.79 21.70 4.91
CA ARG A 518 2.24 21.82 4.93
C ARG A 518 2.72 21.83 6.36
N ARG A 519 3.31 20.74 6.83
CA ARG A 519 4.30 20.81 7.91
C ARG A 519 5.61 21.27 7.29
N ARG A 520 6.11 22.42 7.72
CA ARG A 520 7.53 22.78 7.61
C ARG A 520 8.24 22.18 8.83
N GLY A 521 9.28 21.45 8.59
CA GLY A 521 10.23 20.93 9.54
C GLY A 521 11.19 20.04 8.78
#